data_0408f5f4e1c737b67a779905e6a06015
#
_entry.id   0408f5f4e1c737b67a779905e6a06015
#
_cell.length_a   1.000
_cell.length_b   1.000
_cell.length_c   1.000
_cell.angle_alpha   90.00
_cell.angle_beta   90.00
_cell.angle_gamma   90.00
#
_symmetry.space_group_name_H-M   'P 1'
#
loop_
_entity.id
_entity.type
_entity.pdbx_description
1 polymer ?
#
loop_
_entity_poly.entity_id
_entity_poly.type
_entity_poly.pdbx_seq_one_letter_code
_entity_poly.pdbx_strand_id
1 'polypeptide(L)'
;MKQLLLLLLLLPIFGFSQVVNTFPWIHDFENAIPLEQETNDDGDWWLMQGATTSINTGPSGDHTTGNGIYFYIESSSPNYPDKEFISYTPVFDVSATPGKVLSFWYHMYGTSMGDLE
;
A
#
# COMPACT_ATOMS: atom_id res chain seq x y z
N MET A 1 24.56 12.57 -47.40
CA MET A 1 24.37 12.03 -46.05
C MET A 1 22.91 11.76 -45.85
N LYS A 2 22.55 10.48 -45.65
CA LYS A 2 21.14 10.08 -45.42
C LYS A 2 20.91 10.12 -43.88
N GLN A 3 20.06 11.03 -43.42
CA GLN A 3 19.63 11.03 -42.03
C GLN A 3 18.65 9.88 -41.83
N LEU A 4 19.00 8.94 -40.94
CA LEU A 4 18.15 7.89 -40.46
C LEU A 4 17.27 8.47 -39.36
N LEU A 5 16.01 8.75 -39.64
CA LEU A 5 15.02 9.18 -38.66
C LEU A 5 14.59 7.95 -37.87
N LEU A 6 15.12 7.79 -36.66
CA LEU A 6 14.70 6.74 -35.73
C LEU A 6 13.36 7.15 -35.11
N LEU A 7 12.26 6.63 -35.64
CA LEU A 7 10.93 6.82 -35.08
C LEU A 7 10.81 5.93 -33.83
N LEU A 8 11.03 6.52 -32.64
CA LEU A 8 10.79 5.83 -31.35
C LEU A 8 9.28 5.68 -31.16
N LEU A 9 8.77 4.48 -31.41
CA LEU A 9 7.36 4.16 -31.20
C LEU A 9 7.15 3.99 -29.67
N LEU A 10 6.66 5.04 -29.01
CA LEU A 10 6.18 4.97 -27.63
C LEU A 10 4.88 4.15 -27.61
N LEU A 11 5.01 2.85 -27.41
CA LEU A 11 3.86 2.03 -27.09
C LEU A 11 3.40 2.38 -25.66
N PRO A 12 2.13 2.65 -25.42
CA PRO A 12 1.63 2.81 -24.07
C PRO A 12 1.85 1.49 -23.33
N ILE A 13 2.65 1.53 -22.28
CA ILE A 13 2.78 0.41 -21.35
C ILE A 13 1.48 0.40 -20.56
N PHE A 14 0.52 -0.42 -21.00
CA PHE A 14 -0.61 -0.76 -20.15
C PHE A 14 -0.05 -1.56 -18.98
N GLY A 15 -0.01 -0.96 -17.81
CA GLY A 15 0.27 -1.67 -16.58
C GLY A 15 -0.84 -2.70 -16.36
N PHE A 16 -0.55 -3.97 -16.65
CA PHE A 16 -1.45 -5.03 -16.25
C PHE A 16 -1.29 -5.20 -14.75
N SER A 17 -2.33 -4.90 -13.99
CA SER A 17 -2.40 -5.32 -12.60
C SER A 17 -2.10 -6.81 -12.52
N GLN A 18 -1.10 -7.19 -11.74
CA GLN A 18 -0.73 -8.59 -11.60
C GLN A 18 -1.87 -9.36 -10.95
N VAL A 19 -2.36 -10.40 -11.62
CA VAL A 19 -3.37 -11.29 -11.05
C VAL A 19 -2.65 -12.38 -10.25
N VAL A 20 -2.96 -12.47 -8.96
CA VAL A 20 -2.45 -13.49 -8.04
C VAL A 20 -3.42 -14.66 -8.00
N ASN A 21 -2.95 -15.85 -8.33
CA ASN A 21 -3.71 -17.10 -8.31
C ASN A 21 -3.04 -18.23 -7.53
N THR A 22 -1.93 -17.93 -6.85
CA THR A 22 -1.18 -18.88 -6.02
C THR A 22 -1.25 -18.44 -4.56
N PHE A 23 -1.64 -19.33 -3.67
CA PHE A 23 -1.88 -19.03 -2.26
C PHE A 23 -1.14 -20.01 -1.33
N PRO A 24 -0.78 -19.58 -0.10
CA PRO A 24 -1.04 -18.26 0.46
C PRO A 24 -0.24 -17.14 -0.24
N TRP A 25 -0.85 -15.99 -0.47
CA TRP A 25 -0.15 -14.77 -0.82
C TRP A 25 0.15 -13.99 0.45
N ILE A 26 1.40 -13.57 0.62
CA ILE A 26 1.87 -12.82 1.78
C ILE A 26 2.54 -11.55 1.29
N HIS A 27 2.20 -10.43 1.91
CA HIS A 27 2.84 -9.15 1.70
C HIS A 27 3.26 -8.58 3.06
N ASP A 28 4.55 -8.57 3.30
CA ASP A 28 5.16 -8.19 4.59
C ASP A 28 5.82 -6.80 4.56
N PHE A 29 5.81 -6.14 3.40
CA PHE A 29 6.47 -4.85 3.14
C PHE A 29 8.00 -4.83 3.29
N GLU A 30 8.66 -5.89 3.70
CA GLU A 30 10.10 -5.91 3.97
C GLU A 30 10.98 -5.64 2.74
N ASN A 31 10.43 -5.87 1.55
CA ASN A 31 11.09 -5.52 0.29
C ASN A 31 10.93 -4.04 -0.10
N ALA A 32 10.36 -3.22 0.78
CA ALA A 32 10.07 -1.81 0.56
C ALA A 32 9.21 -1.55 -0.71
N ILE A 33 8.32 -2.48 -1.03
CA ILE A 33 7.36 -2.34 -2.13
C ILE A 33 6.02 -1.96 -1.54
N PRO A 34 5.52 -0.73 -1.77
CA PRO A 34 4.19 -0.34 -1.33
C PRO A 34 3.12 -1.07 -2.14
N LEU A 35 1.91 -1.09 -1.63
CA LEU A 35 0.73 -1.42 -2.42
C LEU A 35 0.44 -0.30 -3.43
N GLU A 36 -0.34 -0.60 -4.45
CA GLU A 36 -0.76 0.39 -5.44
C GLU A 36 -1.59 1.50 -4.76
N GLN A 37 -1.40 2.75 -5.14
CA GLN A 37 -2.06 3.91 -4.54
C GLN A 37 -3.11 4.47 -5.50
N GLU A 38 -4.23 4.94 -4.96
CA GLU A 38 -5.16 5.78 -5.73
C GLU A 38 -4.53 7.14 -6.00
N THR A 39 -4.82 7.73 -7.14
CA THR A 39 -4.25 9.01 -7.56
C THR A 39 -5.22 10.18 -7.44
N ASN A 40 -6.50 9.90 -7.14
CA ASN A 40 -7.56 10.90 -7.08
C ASN A 40 -8.18 11.00 -5.68
N ASP A 41 -7.46 10.55 -4.68
CA ASP A 41 -7.81 10.69 -3.27
C ASP A 41 -7.02 11.82 -2.58
N ASP A 42 -6.93 11.82 -1.27
CA ASP A 42 -6.30 12.90 -0.51
C ASP A 42 -4.80 12.70 -0.26
N GLY A 43 -4.24 11.54 -0.61
CA GLY A 43 -2.80 11.25 -0.51
C GLY A 43 -2.46 9.78 -0.35
N ASP A 44 -1.18 9.50 -0.18
CA ASP A 44 -0.64 8.15 -0.21
C ASP A 44 -0.40 7.57 1.18
N TRP A 45 -0.51 6.24 1.28
CA TRP A 45 0.05 5.46 2.38
C TRP A 45 1.57 5.34 2.20
N TRP A 46 2.31 5.36 3.28
CA TRP A 46 3.77 5.34 3.27
C TRP A 46 4.33 4.06 3.88
N LEU A 47 5.50 3.66 3.41
CA LEU A 47 6.30 2.65 4.08
C LEU A 47 7.07 3.31 5.23
N MET A 48 6.93 2.75 6.43
CA MET A 48 7.55 3.27 7.64
C MET A 48 8.32 2.17 8.35
N GLN A 49 9.43 2.55 8.99
CA GLN A 49 10.20 1.67 9.87
C GLN A 49 10.47 2.39 11.18
N GLY A 50 10.40 1.67 12.29
CA GLY A 50 10.56 2.28 13.62
C GLY A 50 9.32 3.02 14.10
N ALA A 51 9.50 3.96 15.01
CA ALA A 51 8.39 4.69 15.62
C ALA A 51 7.82 5.76 14.68
N THR A 52 6.50 5.97 14.76
CA THR A 52 5.85 7.09 14.09
C THR A 52 6.23 8.43 14.73
N THR A 53 5.96 9.52 14.01
CA THR A 53 6.24 10.88 14.51
C THR A 53 5.28 11.33 15.62
N SER A 54 4.12 10.70 15.72
CA SER A 54 3.09 11.02 16.72
C SER A 54 3.47 10.48 18.10
N ILE A 55 3.47 11.33 19.11
CA ILE A 55 3.86 10.95 20.46
C ILE A 55 2.74 10.14 21.12
N ASN A 56 3.09 8.92 21.60
CA ASN A 56 2.23 8.03 22.35
C ASN A 56 1.01 7.47 21.61
N THR A 57 0.95 7.56 20.29
CA THR A 57 -0.20 7.08 19.53
C THR A 57 0.14 6.08 18.44
N GLY A 58 1.30 6.17 17.84
CA GLY A 58 1.72 5.22 16.82
C GLY A 58 2.48 4.03 17.38
N PRO A 59 2.68 2.97 16.57
CA PRO A 59 3.53 1.85 16.96
C PRO A 59 5.00 2.30 17.04
N SER A 60 5.81 1.53 17.75
CA SER A 60 7.27 1.71 17.79
C SER A 60 8.01 0.90 16.71
N GLY A 61 7.30 0.10 15.94
CA GLY A 61 7.81 -0.75 14.88
C GLY A 61 6.71 -1.62 14.30
N ASP A 62 7.04 -2.50 13.36
CA ASP A 62 6.11 -3.45 12.79
C ASP A 62 5.61 -4.48 13.83
N HIS A 63 4.48 -5.12 13.52
CA HIS A 63 3.90 -6.13 14.42
C HIS A 63 4.79 -7.37 14.54
N THR A 64 5.41 -7.82 13.46
CA THR A 64 5.99 -9.18 13.37
C THR A 64 7.38 -9.24 13.96
N THR A 65 8.22 -8.26 13.68
CA THR A 65 9.64 -8.25 14.11
C THR A 65 9.95 -7.16 15.12
N GLY A 66 9.13 -6.12 15.19
CA GLY A 66 9.37 -4.92 15.97
C GLY A 66 10.36 -3.94 15.34
N ASN A 67 11.01 -4.33 14.24
CA ASN A 67 12.00 -3.51 13.53
C ASN A 67 11.81 -3.51 12.00
N GLY A 68 10.82 -4.22 11.49
CA GLY A 68 10.49 -4.31 10.08
C GLY A 68 9.74 -3.09 9.56
N ILE A 69 9.33 -3.20 8.30
CA ILE A 69 8.59 -2.15 7.61
C ILE A 69 7.08 -2.41 7.72
N TYR A 70 6.32 -1.34 7.89
CA TYR A 70 4.86 -1.38 7.89
C TYR A 70 4.29 -0.26 7.03
N PHE A 71 3.04 -0.45 6.64
CA PHE A 71 2.30 0.49 5.80
C PHE A 71 1.54 1.46 6.71
N TYR A 72 1.71 2.75 6.50
CA TYR A 72 1.34 3.77 7.47
C TYR A 72 0.68 4.97 6.83
N ILE A 73 -0.30 5.53 7.52
CA ILE A 73 -0.85 6.84 7.26
C ILE A 73 -0.88 7.67 8.54
N GLU A 74 -0.46 8.93 8.44
CA GLU A 74 -0.56 9.90 9.53
C GLU A 74 -1.92 10.59 9.46
N SER A 75 -2.78 10.32 10.44
CA SER A 75 -4.13 10.87 10.47
C SER A 75 -4.28 12.15 11.28
N SER A 76 -3.17 12.74 11.75
CA SER A 76 -3.20 14.05 12.39
C SER A 76 -3.39 15.18 11.37
N SER A 77 -3.77 16.37 11.83
CA SER A 77 -3.89 17.56 10.96
C SER A 77 -2.61 17.77 10.13
N PRO A 78 -2.72 18.03 8.81
CA PRO A 78 -3.91 18.37 8.04
C PRO A 78 -4.67 17.18 7.43
N ASN A 79 -4.35 15.93 7.78
CA ASN A 79 -4.89 14.72 7.18
C ASN A 79 -6.21 14.28 7.83
N TYR A 80 -6.85 15.15 8.56
CA TYR A 80 -8.19 14.96 9.10
C TYR A 80 -8.90 16.34 9.23
N PRO A 81 -10.25 16.40 9.38
CA PRO A 81 -11.20 15.30 9.12
C PRO A 81 -11.49 15.15 7.63
N ASP A 82 -12.32 14.14 7.32
CA ASP A 82 -12.93 13.95 5.99
C ASP A 82 -11.90 13.78 4.85
N LYS A 83 -10.79 13.10 5.14
CA LYS A 83 -9.77 12.72 4.17
C LYS A 83 -9.83 11.24 3.89
N GLU A 84 -9.63 10.88 2.62
CA GLU A 84 -9.64 9.52 2.14
C GLU A 84 -8.27 9.15 1.56
N PHE A 85 -7.77 7.95 1.89
CA PHE A 85 -6.47 7.44 1.48
C PHE A 85 -6.64 6.00 1.04
N ILE A 86 -6.59 5.76 -0.25
CA ILE A 86 -6.95 4.47 -0.85
C ILE A 86 -5.70 3.76 -1.37
N SER A 87 -5.58 2.50 -1.01
CA SER A 87 -4.53 1.63 -1.52
C SER A 87 -5.11 0.30 -1.94
N TYR A 88 -4.56 -0.29 -3.00
CA TYR A 88 -5.06 -1.49 -3.62
C TYR A 88 -4.10 -2.66 -3.48
N THR A 89 -4.63 -3.81 -3.08
CA THR A 89 -3.92 -5.08 -3.24
C THR A 89 -3.88 -5.49 -4.72
N PRO A 90 -3.02 -6.43 -5.10
CA PRO A 90 -3.17 -7.09 -6.40
C PRO A 90 -4.56 -7.71 -6.57
N VAL A 91 -4.96 -7.91 -7.80
CA VAL A 91 -6.18 -8.66 -8.10
C VAL A 91 -5.97 -10.13 -7.76
N PHE A 92 -6.88 -10.73 -7.00
CA PHE A 92 -6.82 -12.13 -6.62
C PHE A 92 -7.82 -12.96 -7.42
N ASP A 93 -7.32 -13.94 -8.17
CA ASP A 93 -8.18 -14.98 -8.73
C ASP A 93 -8.33 -16.12 -7.70
N VAL A 94 -9.45 -16.11 -7.02
CA VAL A 94 -9.81 -17.10 -5.99
C VAL A 94 -10.85 -18.10 -6.47
N SER A 95 -11.10 -18.19 -7.78
CA SER A 95 -12.13 -19.03 -8.36
C SER A 95 -11.95 -20.52 -8.03
N ALA A 96 -10.72 -20.98 -7.99
CA ALA A 96 -10.35 -22.37 -7.68
C ALA A 96 -10.01 -22.61 -6.19
N THR A 97 -10.12 -21.60 -5.32
CA THR A 97 -9.67 -21.70 -3.92
C THR A 97 -10.86 -21.92 -2.99
N PRO A 98 -10.97 -23.11 -2.38
CA PRO A 98 -11.98 -23.34 -1.33
C PRO A 98 -11.54 -22.65 -0.03
N GLY A 99 -12.47 -22.01 0.68
CA GLY A 99 -12.21 -21.41 1.99
C GLY A 99 -11.23 -20.23 1.92
N LYS A 100 -11.75 -19.08 1.56
CA LYS A 100 -10.99 -17.83 1.40
C LYS A 100 -10.90 -17.10 2.73
N VAL A 101 -9.70 -16.71 3.13
CA VAL A 101 -9.45 -15.93 4.34
C VAL A 101 -8.49 -14.79 3.98
N LEU A 102 -8.86 -13.57 4.34
CA LEU A 102 -7.97 -12.42 4.40
C LEU A 102 -7.62 -12.19 5.87
N SER A 103 -6.34 -12.03 6.16
CA SER A 103 -5.86 -11.68 7.48
C SER A 103 -4.76 -10.63 7.39
N PHE A 104 -4.76 -9.68 8.31
CA PHE A 104 -3.73 -8.65 8.41
C PHE A 104 -3.65 -8.14 9.84
N TRP A 105 -2.52 -7.53 10.17
CA TRP A 105 -2.33 -6.81 11.43
C TRP A 105 -2.53 -5.32 11.20
N TYR A 106 -3.22 -4.67 12.13
CA TYR A 106 -3.41 -3.23 12.07
C TYR A 106 -3.21 -2.59 13.44
N HIS A 107 -2.83 -1.32 13.42
CA HIS A 107 -2.76 -0.48 14.60
C HIS A 107 -3.53 0.81 14.33
N MET A 108 -4.55 1.07 15.11
CA MET A 108 -5.37 2.27 15.04
C MET A 108 -5.53 2.82 16.45
N TYR A 109 -4.90 3.96 16.73
CA TYR A 109 -4.96 4.58 18.04
C TYR A 109 -4.73 6.08 17.95
N GLY A 110 -5.58 6.88 18.61
CA GLY A 110 -5.50 8.34 18.63
C GLY A 110 -6.87 8.97 18.47
N THR A 111 -6.95 10.27 18.73
CA THR A 111 -8.21 11.02 18.69
C THR A 111 -8.63 11.41 17.27
N SER A 112 -7.72 11.37 16.33
CA SER A 112 -7.92 11.78 14.94
C SER A 112 -7.91 10.61 13.95
N MET A 113 -7.87 9.36 14.45
CA MET A 113 -7.98 8.20 13.58
C MET A 113 -9.35 8.17 12.92
N GLY A 114 -9.38 7.77 11.64
CA GLY A 114 -10.60 7.51 10.88
C GLY A 114 -11.06 6.07 10.99
N ASP A 115 -11.76 5.62 9.99
CA ASP A 115 -12.22 4.24 9.81
C ASP A 115 -11.30 3.53 8.81
N LEU A 116 -11.14 2.22 8.96
CA LEU A 116 -10.51 1.33 7.99
C LEU A 116 -11.61 0.48 7.35
N GLU A 117 -11.81 0.64 6.05
CA GLU A 117 -12.86 -0.01 5.27
C GLU A 117 -12.30 -1.03 4.26
#